data_b1f8df84e625a52f4ff0de991c036c61
#
_entry.id   b1f8df84e625a52f4ff0de991c036c61
#
_cell.length_a   1.000
_cell.length_b   1.000
_cell.length_c   1.000
_cell.angle_alpha   90.00
_cell.angle_beta   90.00
_cell.angle_gamma   90.00
#
_symmetry.space_group_name_H-M   'P 1'
#
loop_
_entity.id
_entity.type
_entity.pdbx_description
1 polymer ?
#
loop_
_entity_poly.entity_id
_entity_poly.type
_entity_poly.pdbx_seq_one_letter_code
_entity_poly.pdbx_strand_id
1 'polypeptide(L)'
;MSDDTDAGWSTGKVSCVKEKYVSLTYNYLISDEKKIMNYHMENDEFVSLGSPNDIMLHIKRQNVMQAVEDLRKGKPIVMVDDYDREFEGDIVLAAEKATEENLLFAMRHARGLMCLPCTQEKLDQFGIPMMHTNGCDAFGTPFATSIDAVEGATTGMSVGDRVATISTFVSDTSAPSSLAQPGHLFPLRARPGLLTERRGHTEGCVEILKLAGMKQVGVIIEIMDEYGKMIKGDDLKQFADIYNLTFVSIEELYDEVYNKDSAGSVPLSAVDEKTLEAMAKV
;
A
#
# COMPACT_ATOMS: atom_id res chain seq x y z
N MET A 1 -27.02 -42.20 -28.64
CA MET A 1 -26.42 -41.64 -27.45
C MET A 1 -25.22 -40.91 -27.92
N SER A 2 -25.27 -39.70 -27.77
CA SER A 2 -24.67 -38.72 -28.65
C SER A 2 -23.16 -38.54 -28.39
N ASP A 3 -22.38 -38.80 -29.42
CA ASP A 3 -20.95 -38.49 -29.52
C ASP A 3 -20.66 -36.99 -29.64
N ASP A 4 -21.65 -36.16 -29.43
CA ASP A 4 -21.51 -34.70 -29.60
C ASP A 4 -20.80 -33.97 -28.44
N THR A 5 -20.52 -34.65 -27.33
CA THR A 5 -19.80 -34.05 -26.21
C THR A 5 -18.29 -34.07 -26.36
N ASP A 6 -17.74 -34.92 -27.23
CA ASP A 6 -16.30 -35.02 -27.48
C ASP A 6 -15.79 -34.02 -28.53
N ALA A 7 -16.64 -33.47 -29.35
CA ALA A 7 -16.21 -32.64 -30.47
C ALA A 7 -15.63 -31.28 -30.08
N GLY A 8 -15.90 -30.79 -28.85
CA GLY A 8 -15.38 -29.52 -28.35
C GLY A 8 -14.03 -29.65 -27.58
N TRP A 9 -13.74 -30.83 -27.12
CA TRP A 9 -12.63 -31.09 -26.20
C TRP A 9 -11.63 -32.10 -26.79
N SER A 10 -11.33 -32.00 -28.08
CA SER A 10 -10.39 -32.89 -28.70
C SER A 10 -9.07 -32.84 -27.94
N THR A 11 -8.76 -33.96 -27.32
CA THR A 11 -7.52 -34.18 -26.58
C THR A 11 -6.27 -33.87 -27.41
N GLY A 12 -6.35 -33.96 -28.72
CA GLY A 12 -5.26 -33.61 -29.61
C GLY A 12 -4.84 -32.13 -29.55
N LYS A 13 -5.77 -31.23 -29.30
CA LYS A 13 -5.42 -29.81 -29.10
C LYS A 13 -4.77 -29.55 -27.73
N VAL A 14 -5.17 -30.29 -26.74
CA VAL A 14 -4.64 -30.16 -25.36
C VAL A 14 -3.28 -30.82 -25.26
N SER A 15 -3.02 -31.90 -25.99
CA SER A 15 -1.71 -32.56 -25.98
C SER A 15 -0.58 -31.71 -26.61
N CYS A 16 -0.94 -30.71 -27.41
CA CYS A 16 0.03 -29.77 -27.98
C CYS A 16 0.41 -28.65 -27.02
N VAL A 17 -0.31 -28.53 -25.91
CA VAL A 17 -0.09 -27.45 -24.91
C VAL A 17 0.61 -28.03 -23.73
N LYS A 18 1.75 -27.46 -23.36
CA LYS A 18 2.56 -27.91 -22.22
C LYS A 18 1.87 -27.70 -20.87
N GLU A 19 0.83 -26.90 -20.83
CA GLU A 19 0.10 -26.55 -19.63
C GLU A 19 -1.06 -27.50 -19.37
N LYS A 20 -1.32 -27.80 -18.10
CA LYS A 20 -2.48 -28.57 -17.66
C LYS A 20 -3.61 -27.63 -17.37
N TYR A 21 -4.67 -27.72 -18.13
CA TYR A 21 -5.85 -26.88 -17.94
C TYR A 21 -6.90 -27.57 -17.05
N VAL A 22 -7.67 -26.73 -16.40
CA VAL A 22 -8.85 -27.13 -15.64
C VAL A 22 -9.79 -28.02 -16.48
N SER A 23 -9.87 -27.76 -17.80
CA SER A 23 -10.63 -28.55 -18.74
C SER A 23 -10.30 -30.05 -18.74
N LEU A 24 -9.03 -30.45 -18.52
CA LEU A 24 -8.66 -31.84 -18.38
C LEU A 24 -9.25 -32.48 -17.12
N THR A 25 -9.30 -31.72 -16.04
CA THR A 25 -9.91 -32.18 -14.77
C THR A 25 -11.41 -32.42 -14.95
N TYR A 26 -12.09 -31.55 -15.70
CA TYR A 26 -13.53 -31.77 -16.03
C TYR A 26 -13.74 -33.04 -16.84
N ASN A 27 -12.89 -33.33 -17.82
CA ASN A 27 -12.99 -34.57 -18.60
C ASN A 27 -12.85 -35.82 -17.72
N TYR A 28 -11.90 -35.81 -16.78
CA TYR A 28 -11.79 -36.91 -15.80
C TYR A 28 -13.02 -37.04 -14.92
N LEU A 29 -13.57 -35.95 -14.42
CA LEU A 29 -14.76 -35.96 -13.58
C LEU A 29 -16.00 -36.45 -14.34
N ILE A 30 -16.11 -36.10 -15.63
CA ILE A 30 -17.18 -36.61 -16.49
C ILE A 30 -17.03 -38.12 -16.75
N SER A 31 -15.82 -38.57 -17.04
CA SER A 31 -15.54 -40.00 -17.25
C SER A 31 -15.80 -40.85 -16.00
N ASP A 32 -15.67 -40.27 -14.81
CA ASP A 32 -15.93 -40.89 -13.51
C ASP A 32 -17.40 -40.76 -13.08
N GLU A 33 -18.29 -40.33 -13.98
CA GLU A 33 -19.72 -40.10 -13.72
C GLU A 33 -20.01 -39.16 -12.53
N LYS A 34 -19.08 -38.29 -12.20
CA LYS A 34 -19.27 -37.31 -11.14
C LYS A 34 -20.22 -36.21 -11.60
N LYS A 35 -21.08 -35.78 -10.68
CA LYS A 35 -21.98 -34.68 -10.92
C LYS A 35 -21.21 -33.36 -10.95
N ILE A 36 -21.18 -32.69 -12.10
CA ILE A 36 -20.62 -31.37 -12.27
C ILE A 36 -21.76 -30.35 -12.24
N MET A 37 -21.64 -29.34 -11.37
CA MET A 37 -22.59 -28.24 -11.31
C MET A 37 -21.92 -26.98 -11.86
N ASN A 38 -22.61 -26.26 -12.73
CA ASN A 38 -22.18 -24.94 -13.15
C ASN A 38 -22.47 -23.96 -12.02
N TYR A 39 -21.48 -23.19 -11.65
CA TYR A 39 -21.62 -22.06 -10.75
C TYR A 39 -21.47 -20.77 -11.57
N HIS A 40 -22.44 -19.87 -11.48
CA HIS A 40 -22.35 -18.58 -12.11
C HIS A 40 -21.58 -17.65 -11.15
N MET A 41 -20.45 -17.11 -11.61
CA MET A 41 -19.65 -16.15 -10.91
C MET A 41 -19.79 -14.79 -11.59
N GLU A 42 -19.88 -13.75 -10.82
CA GLU A 42 -19.75 -12.38 -11.34
C GLU A 42 -18.31 -12.15 -11.79
N ASN A 43 -18.09 -11.21 -12.70
CA ASN A 43 -16.77 -10.97 -13.29
C ASN A 43 -15.69 -10.59 -12.27
N ASP A 44 -16.07 -9.97 -11.17
CA ASP A 44 -15.19 -9.59 -10.07
C ASP A 44 -14.86 -10.74 -9.09
N GLU A 45 -15.62 -11.83 -9.16
CA GLU A 45 -15.35 -13.06 -8.39
C GLU A 45 -14.32 -13.99 -9.07
N PHE A 46 -14.04 -13.76 -10.36
CA PHE A 46 -13.14 -14.61 -11.13
C PHE A 46 -11.71 -14.05 -11.12
N VAL A 47 -10.78 -14.82 -10.60
CA VAL A 47 -9.35 -14.51 -10.65
C VAL A 47 -8.67 -15.54 -11.55
N SER A 48 -8.09 -15.10 -12.66
CA SER A 48 -7.26 -15.96 -13.50
C SER A 48 -5.89 -16.13 -12.83
N LEU A 49 -5.50 -17.38 -12.60
CA LEU A 49 -4.16 -17.75 -12.12
C LEU A 49 -3.46 -18.63 -13.16
N GLY A 50 -3.79 -18.47 -14.43
CA GLY A 50 -3.32 -19.32 -15.54
C GLY A 50 -1.91 -19.00 -16.00
N SER A 51 -1.36 -17.84 -15.64
CA SER A 51 0.01 -17.46 -15.98
C SER A 51 0.78 -16.99 -14.74
N PRO A 52 2.14 -17.03 -14.75
CA PRO A 52 2.95 -16.42 -13.69
C PRO A 52 2.60 -14.94 -13.44
N ASN A 53 2.29 -14.18 -14.48
CA ASN A 53 1.87 -12.79 -14.36
C ASN A 53 0.53 -12.64 -13.63
N ASP A 54 -0.44 -13.50 -13.90
CA ASP A 54 -1.74 -13.47 -13.21
C ASP A 54 -1.54 -13.72 -11.72
N ILE A 55 -0.66 -14.69 -11.38
CA ILE A 55 -0.31 -15.00 -9.99
C ILE A 55 0.37 -13.79 -9.32
N MET A 56 1.35 -13.19 -9.98
CA MET A 56 2.06 -12.01 -9.46
C MET A 56 1.12 -10.84 -9.23
N LEU A 57 0.24 -10.56 -10.20
CA LEU A 57 -0.74 -9.49 -10.09
C LEU A 57 -1.73 -9.73 -8.94
N HIS A 58 -2.16 -10.98 -8.79
CA HIS A 58 -3.03 -11.36 -7.68
C HIS A 58 -2.35 -11.17 -6.32
N ILE A 59 -1.07 -11.57 -6.19
CA ILE A 59 -0.29 -11.37 -4.96
C ILE A 59 -0.14 -9.88 -4.65
N LYS A 60 0.26 -9.05 -5.63
CA LYS A 60 0.38 -7.60 -5.49
C LYS A 60 -0.94 -6.98 -4.99
N ARG A 61 -2.04 -7.35 -5.61
CA ARG A 61 -3.37 -6.89 -5.19
C ARG A 61 -3.71 -7.31 -3.76
N GLN A 62 -3.40 -8.54 -3.38
CA GLN A 62 -3.63 -9.02 -2.01
C GLN A 62 -2.80 -8.25 -0.99
N ASN A 63 -1.54 -7.91 -1.28
CA ASN A 63 -0.70 -7.08 -0.42
C ASN A 63 -1.34 -5.71 -0.17
N VAL A 64 -1.80 -5.03 -1.24
CA VAL A 64 -2.49 -3.73 -1.12
C VAL A 64 -3.77 -3.84 -0.29
N MET A 65 -4.61 -4.85 -0.57
CA MET A 65 -5.86 -5.04 0.16
C MET A 65 -5.64 -5.39 1.63
N GLN A 66 -4.61 -6.20 1.94
CA GLN A 66 -4.21 -6.48 3.32
C GLN A 66 -3.71 -5.22 4.03
N ALA A 67 -2.91 -4.38 3.36
CA ALA A 67 -2.46 -3.11 3.90
C ALA A 67 -3.63 -2.16 4.21
N VAL A 68 -4.63 -2.09 3.32
CA VAL A 68 -5.88 -1.34 3.55
C VAL A 68 -6.61 -1.82 4.81
N GLU A 69 -6.77 -3.14 4.94
CA GLU A 69 -7.43 -3.72 6.12
C GLU A 69 -6.67 -3.50 7.43
N ASP A 70 -5.33 -3.58 7.38
CA ASP A 70 -4.49 -3.32 8.54
C ASP A 70 -4.60 -1.85 8.98
N LEU A 71 -4.56 -0.91 8.04
CA LEU A 71 -4.76 0.53 8.34
C LEU A 71 -6.14 0.80 8.93
N ARG A 72 -7.21 0.18 8.43
CA ARG A 72 -8.57 0.29 8.99
C ARG A 72 -8.64 -0.19 10.45
N LYS A 73 -7.84 -1.20 10.79
CA LYS A 73 -7.73 -1.73 12.16
C LYS A 73 -6.78 -0.93 13.06
N GLY A 74 -6.11 0.09 12.52
CA GLY A 74 -5.10 0.89 13.23
C GLY A 74 -3.75 0.20 13.37
N LYS A 75 -3.52 -0.87 12.60
CA LYS A 75 -2.22 -1.54 12.54
C LYS A 75 -1.31 -0.80 11.57
N PRO A 76 -0.03 -0.56 11.92
CA PRO A 76 0.94 0.02 10.99
C PRO A 76 1.28 -0.94 9.85
N ILE A 77 1.69 -0.36 8.72
CA ILE A 77 2.23 -1.08 7.57
C ILE A 77 3.61 -0.53 7.21
N VAL A 78 4.36 -1.26 6.39
CA VAL A 78 5.59 -0.77 5.74
C VAL A 78 5.26 -0.45 4.29
N MET A 79 5.52 0.79 3.88
CA MET A 79 5.42 1.24 2.50
C MET A 79 6.80 1.53 1.96
N VAL A 80 7.13 1.03 0.77
CA VAL A 80 8.43 1.22 0.13
C VAL A 80 8.24 1.91 -1.23
N ASP A 81 9.13 2.84 -1.55
CA ASP A 81 9.16 3.48 -2.85
C ASP A 81 10.05 2.76 -3.87
N ASP A 82 10.06 3.29 -5.11
CA ASP A 82 10.72 2.66 -6.24
C ASP A 82 12.26 2.70 -6.09
N TYR A 83 12.94 1.68 -6.64
CA TYR A 83 14.40 1.53 -6.61
C TYR A 83 15.14 2.74 -7.20
N ASP A 84 14.57 3.39 -8.20
CA ASP A 84 15.14 4.53 -8.91
C ASP A 84 14.85 5.87 -8.25
N ARG A 85 14.16 5.87 -7.08
CA ARG A 85 13.86 7.07 -6.29
C ARG A 85 14.74 7.14 -5.03
N GLU A 86 14.22 6.93 -3.86
CA GLU A 86 14.96 6.92 -2.58
C GLU A 86 15.36 5.50 -2.18
N PHE A 87 14.54 4.54 -2.62
CA PHE A 87 14.62 3.12 -2.25
C PHE A 87 14.60 2.95 -0.72
N GLU A 88 13.69 3.67 -0.09
CA GLU A 88 13.50 3.71 1.36
C GLU A 88 12.13 3.17 1.72
N GLY A 89 11.93 2.90 3.00
CA GLY A 89 10.66 2.42 3.52
C GLY A 89 10.23 3.24 4.72
N ASP A 90 8.92 3.51 4.78
CA ASP A 90 8.30 4.19 5.90
C ASP A 90 7.35 3.26 6.66
N ILE A 91 7.29 3.38 7.98
CA ILE A 91 6.11 2.94 8.72
C ILE A 91 4.99 3.92 8.45
N VAL A 92 3.85 3.41 8.00
CA VAL A 92 2.65 4.19 7.68
C VAL A 92 1.51 3.83 8.63
N LEU A 93 0.80 4.83 9.12
CA LEU A 93 -0.38 4.72 9.98
C LEU A 93 -1.49 5.65 9.48
N ALA A 94 -2.75 5.24 9.67
CA ALA A 94 -3.87 6.15 9.53
C ALA A 94 -3.95 7.08 10.75
N ALA A 95 -3.91 8.40 10.53
CA ALA A 95 -3.90 9.38 11.63
C ALA A 95 -5.15 9.30 12.52
N GLU A 96 -6.32 8.98 11.96
CA GLU A 96 -7.55 8.81 12.74
C GLU A 96 -7.55 7.56 13.64
N LYS A 97 -6.57 6.66 13.48
CA LYS A 97 -6.34 5.47 14.31
C LYS A 97 -5.09 5.59 15.18
N ALA A 98 -4.48 6.77 15.24
CA ALA A 98 -3.30 7.00 16.06
C ALA A 98 -3.60 6.82 17.55
N THR A 99 -2.79 6.01 18.21
CA THR A 99 -2.82 5.74 19.65
C THR A 99 -1.42 5.88 20.22
N GLU A 100 -1.28 6.02 21.52
CA GLU A 100 0.05 6.04 22.14
C GLU A 100 0.83 4.75 21.84
N GLU A 101 0.15 3.61 21.79
CA GLU A 101 0.77 2.30 21.54
C GLU A 101 1.38 2.22 20.14
N ASN A 102 0.57 2.50 19.09
CA ASN A 102 1.05 2.37 17.71
C ASN A 102 2.04 3.47 17.32
N LEU A 103 1.91 4.69 17.86
CA LEU A 103 2.91 5.73 17.66
C LEU A 103 4.22 5.42 18.38
N LEU A 104 4.15 4.91 19.62
CA LEU A 104 5.36 4.50 20.35
C LEU A 104 6.09 3.37 19.61
N PHE A 105 5.34 2.41 19.07
CA PHE A 105 5.89 1.36 18.23
C PHE A 105 6.64 1.96 17.02
N ALA A 106 5.96 2.83 16.26
CA ALA A 106 6.55 3.45 15.07
C ALA A 106 7.81 4.27 15.41
N MET A 107 7.76 5.10 16.46
CA MET A 107 8.90 5.90 16.91
C MET A 107 10.10 5.04 17.34
N ARG A 108 9.87 3.92 18.03
CA ARG A 108 10.93 3.03 18.49
C ARG A 108 11.60 2.28 17.36
N HIS A 109 10.84 1.87 16.38
CA HIS A 109 11.32 0.92 15.36
C HIS A 109 11.69 1.59 14.06
N ALA A 110 11.02 2.68 13.64
CA ALA A 110 11.38 3.42 12.44
C ALA A 110 12.53 4.40 12.67
N ARG A 111 12.46 5.25 13.69
CA ARG A 111 13.52 6.21 14.13
C ARG A 111 13.69 7.45 13.24
N GLY A 112 12.94 7.56 12.13
CA GLY A 112 12.96 8.71 11.23
C GLY A 112 12.19 9.92 11.74
N LEU A 113 11.95 10.88 10.87
CA LEU A 113 11.17 12.07 11.16
C LEU A 113 9.68 11.76 11.05
N MET A 114 8.93 12.01 12.13
CA MET A 114 7.48 11.83 12.08
C MET A 114 6.82 12.94 11.27
N CYS A 115 6.22 12.58 10.15
CA CYS A 115 5.53 13.47 9.25
C CYS A 115 4.04 13.11 9.12
N LEU A 116 3.24 14.09 8.70
CA LEU A 116 1.79 13.98 8.54
C LEU A 116 1.38 14.25 7.08
N PRO A 117 1.46 13.27 6.18
CA PRO A 117 0.88 13.38 4.84
C PRO A 117 -0.59 13.76 4.90
N CYS A 118 -0.99 14.76 4.12
CA CYS A 118 -2.35 15.26 4.08
C CYS A 118 -2.67 15.94 2.75
N THR A 119 -3.93 16.24 2.51
CA THR A 119 -4.36 17.02 1.36
C THR A 119 -4.17 18.53 1.59
N GLN A 120 -4.24 19.33 0.50
CA GLN A 120 -4.21 20.79 0.59
C GLN A 120 -5.38 21.32 1.43
N GLU A 121 -6.58 20.74 1.28
CA GLU A 121 -7.79 21.14 2.00
C GLU A 121 -7.60 21.02 3.52
N LYS A 122 -6.84 20.01 3.97
CA LYS A 122 -6.54 19.84 5.40
C LYS A 122 -5.62 20.95 5.90
N LEU A 123 -4.64 21.37 5.14
CA LEU A 123 -3.80 22.52 5.48
C LEU A 123 -4.59 23.83 5.49
N ASP A 124 -5.47 24.03 4.51
CA ASP A 124 -6.34 25.20 4.40
C ASP A 124 -7.31 25.32 5.58
N GLN A 125 -7.84 24.20 6.07
CA GLN A 125 -8.70 24.15 7.26
C GLN A 125 -8.04 24.85 8.46
N PHE A 126 -6.74 24.67 8.64
CA PHE A 126 -6.00 25.22 9.78
C PHE A 126 -5.15 26.46 9.42
N GLY A 127 -5.16 26.89 8.16
CA GLY A 127 -4.35 28.00 7.69
C GLY A 127 -2.84 27.72 7.84
N ILE A 128 -2.41 26.47 7.61
CA ILE A 128 -1.01 26.08 7.74
C ILE A 128 -0.26 26.40 6.44
N PRO A 129 0.69 27.33 6.45
CA PRO A 129 1.46 27.70 5.26
C PRO A 129 2.54 26.65 4.95
N MET A 130 2.96 26.60 3.69
CA MET A 130 4.17 25.86 3.30
C MET A 130 5.40 26.50 3.93
N MET A 131 6.40 25.68 4.34
CA MET A 131 7.66 26.18 4.88
C MET A 131 8.39 27.08 3.89
N HIS A 132 8.42 26.66 2.61
CA HIS A 132 9.02 27.42 1.54
C HIS A 132 8.13 27.40 0.30
N THR A 133 8.07 28.53 -0.40
CA THR A 133 7.36 28.64 -1.67
C THR A 133 8.26 28.32 -2.87
N ASN A 134 9.58 28.44 -2.72
CA ASN A 134 10.56 28.38 -3.82
C ASN A 134 11.68 27.36 -3.60
N GLY A 135 11.54 26.43 -2.70
CA GLY A 135 12.54 25.39 -2.43
C GLY A 135 11.88 24.15 -1.88
N CYS A 136 12.30 23.03 -2.36
CA CYS A 136 12.03 21.72 -1.81
C CYS A 136 13.35 20.96 -1.74
N ASP A 137 13.36 19.84 -1.05
CA ASP A 137 14.47 18.91 -1.08
C ASP A 137 14.70 18.35 -2.49
N ALA A 138 15.73 17.53 -2.67
CA ALA A 138 16.08 16.94 -3.97
C ALA A 138 14.93 16.11 -4.57
N PHE A 139 14.01 15.62 -3.76
CA PHE A 139 12.86 14.80 -4.15
C PHE A 139 11.54 15.56 -4.18
N GLY A 140 11.56 16.86 -3.92
CA GLY A 140 10.40 17.72 -3.98
C GLY A 140 9.39 17.51 -2.87
N THR A 141 9.82 17.10 -1.67
CA THR A 141 8.95 16.86 -0.51
C THR A 141 8.35 18.17 -0.01
N PRO A 142 7.02 18.30 -0.02
CA PRO A 142 6.35 19.57 0.22
C PRO A 142 6.04 19.78 1.71
N PHE A 143 7.04 20.15 2.49
CA PHE A 143 6.91 20.46 3.91
C PHE A 143 6.05 21.70 4.15
N ALA A 144 5.06 21.59 5.02
CA ALA A 144 4.33 22.70 5.59
C ALA A 144 4.89 23.07 6.97
N THR A 145 4.49 24.22 7.52
CA THR A 145 4.89 24.63 8.86
C THR A 145 4.48 23.59 9.88
N SER A 146 5.42 23.23 10.77
CA SER A 146 5.19 22.25 11.83
C SER A 146 4.12 22.71 12.83
N ILE A 147 3.48 21.78 13.48
CA ILE A 147 2.31 22.00 14.34
C ILE A 147 2.41 21.28 15.69
N ASP A 148 1.73 21.83 16.70
CA ASP A 148 1.42 21.16 17.96
C ASP A 148 -0.02 21.51 18.37
N ALA A 149 -0.69 20.61 19.12
CA ALA A 149 -1.98 20.93 19.70
C ALA A 149 -1.81 21.98 20.82
N VAL A 150 -2.73 22.95 20.86
CA VAL A 150 -2.79 23.96 21.94
C VAL A 150 -3.32 23.33 23.22
N GLU A 151 -4.30 22.42 23.10
CA GLU A 151 -4.88 21.72 24.22
C GLU A 151 -4.49 20.24 24.19
N GLY A 152 -4.24 19.65 25.36
CA GLY A 152 -3.89 18.24 25.52
C GLY A 152 -2.43 17.89 25.22
N ALA A 153 -1.61 18.86 24.77
CA ALA A 153 -0.16 18.73 24.66
C ALA A 153 0.54 19.57 25.71
N THR A 154 1.76 19.14 26.12
CA THR A 154 2.62 19.89 27.06
C THR A 154 3.76 20.56 26.33
N THR A 155 4.79 19.80 25.93
CA THR A 155 5.95 20.30 25.19
C THR A 155 5.94 19.91 23.71
N GLY A 156 4.93 19.16 23.26
CA GLY A 156 4.78 18.69 21.88
C GLY A 156 5.56 17.40 21.56
N MET A 157 6.49 16.97 22.42
CA MET A 157 7.44 15.91 22.09
C MET A 157 7.04 14.51 22.58
N SER A 158 6.31 14.41 23.69
CA SER A 158 5.90 13.11 24.22
C SER A 158 4.97 12.38 23.26
N VAL A 159 4.86 11.06 23.41
CA VAL A 159 3.91 10.27 22.57
C VAL A 159 2.49 10.77 22.77
N GLY A 160 2.08 11.06 24.01
CA GLY A 160 0.76 11.62 24.31
C GLY A 160 0.52 12.98 23.65
N ASP A 161 1.54 13.88 23.69
CA ASP A 161 1.45 15.19 23.02
C ASP A 161 1.28 15.04 21.49
N ARG A 162 2.00 14.08 20.89
CA ARG A 162 1.87 13.79 19.45
C ARG A 162 0.50 13.21 19.11
N VAL A 163 -0.04 12.31 19.93
CA VAL A 163 -1.41 11.80 19.77
C VAL A 163 -2.42 12.94 19.86
N ALA A 164 -2.29 13.84 20.83
CA ALA A 164 -3.15 15.01 20.94
C ALA A 164 -3.09 15.90 19.69
N THR A 165 -1.89 16.17 19.18
CA THR A 165 -1.68 16.95 17.98
C THR A 165 -2.30 16.27 16.74
N ILE A 166 -2.05 14.96 16.54
CA ILE A 166 -2.61 14.19 15.43
C ILE A 166 -4.14 14.17 15.51
N SER A 167 -4.69 13.91 16.68
CA SER A 167 -6.14 13.88 16.90
C SER A 167 -6.80 15.22 16.59
N THR A 168 -6.17 16.33 17.00
CA THR A 168 -6.62 17.69 16.69
C THR A 168 -6.54 17.96 15.19
N PHE A 169 -5.44 17.59 14.54
CA PHE A 169 -5.21 17.82 13.12
C PHE A 169 -6.15 17.00 12.23
N VAL A 170 -6.42 15.73 12.57
CA VAL A 170 -7.33 14.86 11.79
C VAL A 170 -8.81 15.21 11.98
N SER A 171 -9.14 15.95 13.01
CA SER A 171 -10.53 16.36 13.30
C SER A 171 -11.10 17.30 12.24
N ASP A 172 -12.36 17.08 11.85
CA ASP A 172 -13.07 17.97 10.92
C ASP A 172 -13.72 19.16 11.61
N THR A 173 -13.78 19.14 12.95
CA THR A 173 -14.45 20.16 13.77
C THR A 173 -13.48 21.04 14.54
N SER A 174 -12.19 20.73 14.55
CA SER A 174 -11.17 21.55 15.20
C SER A 174 -10.99 22.90 14.49
N ALA A 175 -10.88 23.95 15.27
CA ALA A 175 -10.65 25.30 14.75
C ALA A 175 -9.16 25.51 14.42
N PRO A 176 -8.81 26.47 13.54
CA PRO A 176 -7.42 26.86 13.27
C PRO A 176 -6.62 27.20 14.53
N SER A 177 -7.26 27.83 15.52
CA SER A 177 -6.66 28.18 16.80
C SER A 177 -6.35 26.98 17.71
N SER A 178 -6.80 25.78 17.35
CA SER A 178 -6.50 24.56 18.11
C SER A 178 -5.08 24.03 17.88
N LEU A 179 -4.36 24.57 16.88
CA LEU A 179 -2.99 24.21 16.57
C LEU A 179 -2.06 25.43 16.70
N ALA A 180 -0.98 25.23 17.42
CA ALA A 180 0.15 26.16 17.47
C ALA A 180 1.08 25.91 16.27
N GLN A 181 1.68 26.97 15.76
CA GLN A 181 2.65 26.97 14.66
C GLN A 181 3.81 27.91 15.02
N PRO A 182 5.08 27.46 14.95
CA PRO A 182 5.53 26.10 14.67
C PRO A 182 5.34 25.14 15.84
N GLY A 183 5.50 23.84 15.57
CA GLY A 183 5.45 22.76 16.56
C GLY A 183 6.43 21.63 16.23
N HIS A 184 6.10 20.38 16.61
CA HIS A 184 6.99 19.23 16.54
C HIS A 184 6.53 18.15 15.54
N LEU A 185 5.35 18.30 14.91
CA LEU A 185 4.89 17.42 13.84
C LEU A 185 4.86 18.18 12.51
N PHE A 186 5.25 17.51 11.44
CA PHE A 186 5.49 18.10 10.13
C PHE A 186 4.43 17.67 9.12
N PRO A 187 3.40 18.49 8.83
CA PRO A 187 2.48 18.19 7.75
C PRO A 187 3.21 18.20 6.39
N LEU A 188 2.87 17.24 5.54
CA LEU A 188 3.36 17.13 4.17
C LEU A 188 2.17 17.21 3.21
N ARG A 189 2.23 18.16 2.28
CA ARG A 189 1.16 18.36 1.31
C ARG A 189 1.27 17.38 0.16
N ALA A 190 0.38 16.38 0.07
CA ALA A 190 0.30 15.54 -1.11
C ALA A 190 -0.04 16.35 -2.37
N ARG A 191 0.51 15.95 -3.51
CA ARG A 191 0.16 16.54 -4.81
C ARG A 191 -1.30 16.22 -5.15
N PRO A 192 -2.05 17.14 -5.80
CA PRO A 192 -3.46 16.90 -6.14
C PRO A 192 -3.70 15.63 -6.97
N GLY A 193 -2.77 15.31 -7.89
CA GLY A 193 -2.81 14.11 -8.72
C GLY A 193 -2.31 12.84 -8.00
N LEU A 194 -1.94 12.94 -6.71
CA LEU A 194 -1.42 11.84 -5.90
C LEU A 194 -0.31 11.07 -6.64
N LEU A 195 -0.41 9.72 -6.68
CA LEU A 195 0.62 8.87 -7.29
C LEU A 195 0.76 9.04 -8.82
N THR A 196 -0.20 9.66 -9.49
CA THR A 196 -0.06 10.01 -10.92
C THR A 196 0.86 11.20 -11.14
N GLU A 197 1.05 12.05 -10.11
CA GLU A 197 1.88 13.25 -10.19
C GLU A 197 3.24 13.06 -9.51
N ARG A 198 3.29 12.35 -8.36
CA ARG A 198 4.52 12.06 -7.63
C ARG A 198 4.44 10.70 -6.92
N ARG A 199 5.34 9.79 -7.25
CA ARG A 199 5.42 8.45 -6.65
C ARG A 199 6.25 8.45 -5.36
N GLY A 200 5.83 9.21 -4.36
CA GLY A 200 6.50 9.29 -3.05
C GLY A 200 5.61 8.81 -1.91
N HIS A 201 6.23 8.57 -0.74
CA HIS A 201 5.53 8.11 0.47
C HIS A 201 4.39 9.04 0.89
N THR A 202 4.54 10.36 0.68
CA THR A 202 3.49 11.36 0.96
C THR A 202 2.22 11.07 0.18
N GLU A 203 2.34 10.93 -1.15
CA GLU A 203 1.22 10.65 -2.04
C GLU A 203 0.71 9.22 -1.84
N GLY A 204 1.61 8.24 -1.68
CA GLY A 204 1.26 6.85 -1.40
C GLY A 204 0.43 6.69 -0.13
N CYS A 205 0.81 7.39 0.94
CA CYS A 205 0.06 7.41 2.19
C CYS A 205 -1.36 7.96 2.00
N VAL A 206 -1.51 9.10 1.34
CA VAL A 206 -2.83 9.71 1.10
C VAL A 206 -3.67 8.83 0.16
N GLU A 207 -3.07 8.23 -0.87
CA GLU A 207 -3.76 7.35 -1.82
C GLU A 207 -4.30 6.08 -1.16
N ILE A 208 -3.48 5.39 -0.35
CA ILE A 208 -3.93 4.17 0.32
C ILE A 208 -5.02 4.45 1.36
N LEU A 209 -4.96 5.58 2.05
CA LEU A 209 -6.02 6.01 2.97
C LEU A 209 -7.32 6.34 2.23
N LYS A 210 -7.24 6.97 1.07
CA LYS A 210 -8.38 7.19 0.18
C LYS A 210 -8.99 5.87 -0.30
N LEU A 211 -8.15 4.91 -0.72
CA LEU A 211 -8.59 3.56 -1.10
C LEU A 211 -9.24 2.84 0.09
N ALA A 212 -8.74 3.05 1.30
CA ALA A 212 -9.31 2.52 2.53
C ALA A 212 -10.64 3.17 2.94
N GLY A 213 -11.07 4.26 2.29
CA GLY A 213 -12.25 5.03 2.68
C GLY A 213 -12.07 5.76 4.03
N MET A 214 -10.82 6.08 4.37
CA MET A 214 -10.43 6.74 5.61
C MET A 214 -10.13 8.22 5.39
N LYS A 215 -9.96 8.98 6.47
CA LYS A 215 -9.52 10.37 6.37
C LYS A 215 -8.13 10.43 5.74
N GLN A 216 -7.96 11.33 4.77
CA GLN A 216 -6.75 11.48 3.99
C GLN A 216 -5.67 12.25 4.76
N VAL A 217 -5.39 11.79 5.96
CA VAL A 217 -4.31 12.24 6.85
C VAL A 217 -3.65 11.00 7.42
N GLY A 218 -2.36 10.85 7.20
CA GLY A 218 -1.58 9.74 7.73
C GLY A 218 -0.45 10.20 8.65
N VAL A 219 0.26 9.21 9.18
CA VAL A 219 1.54 9.36 9.86
C VAL A 219 2.53 8.51 9.10
N ILE A 220 3.67 9.06 8.73
CA ILE A 220 4.80 8.34 8.15
C ILE A 220 6.07 8.61 8.94
N ILE A 221 6.94 7.60 9.02
CA ILE A 221 8.25 7.71 9.66
C ILE A 221 9.21 6.81 8.90
N GLU A 222 10.33 7.35 8.41
CA GLU A 222 11.35 6.61 7.68
C GLU A 222 12.03 5.56 8.58
N ILE A 223 12.35 4.38 7.98
CA ILE A 223 12.91 3.25 8.71
C ILE A 223 14.43 3.27 8.64
N MET A 224 15.06 3.42 9.79
CA MET A 224 16.51 3.35 10.00
C MET A 224 16.90 2.16 10.89
N ASP A 225 18.13 1.68 10.71
CA ASP A 225 18.74 0.70 11.59
C ASP A 225 19.12 1.31 12.96
N GLU A 226 19.67 0.49 13.86
CA GLU A 226 20.10 0.93 15.18
C GLU A 226 21.32 1.89 15.16
N TYR A 227 21.99 2.00 14.01
CA TYR A 227 23.12 2.90 13.79
C TYR A 227 22.74 4.20 13.09
N GLY A 228 21.44 4.40 12.80
CA GLY A 228 20.91 5.58 12.12
C GLY A 228 21.10 5.60 10.62
N LYS A 229 21.30 4.43 9.97
CA LYS A 229 21.35 4.30 8.52
C LYS A 229 20.00 3.88 7.98
N MET A 230 19.62 4.41 6.82
CA MET A 230 18.39 4.00 6.13
C MET A 230 18.45 2.52 5.79
N ILE A 231 17.40 1.77 6.15
CA ILE A 231 17.22 0.37 5.75
C ILE A 231 16.68 0.36 4.32
N LYS A 232 17.20 -0.55 3.47
CA LYS A 232 16.86 -0.61 2.03
C LYS A 232 16.68 -2.04 1.55
N GLY A 233 15.94 -2.20 0.46
CA GLY A 233 15.81 -3.47 -0.23
C GLY A 233 15.24 -4.61 0.62
N ASP A 234 15.89 -5.78 0.57
CA ASP A 234 15.45 -6.98 1.27
C ASP A 234 15.41 -6.82 2.79
N ASP A 235 16.25 -5.94 3.35
CA ASP A 235 16.26 -5.66 4.79
C ASP A 235 14.96 -4.99 5.25
N LEU A 236 14.28 -4.20 4.38
CA LEU A 236 12.95 -3.64 4.67
C LEU A 236 11.87 -4.73 4.74
N LYS A 237 11.95 -5.72 3.85
CA LYS A 237 11.03 -6.87 3.90
C LYS A 237 11.28 -7.68 5.18
N GLN A 238 12.54 -7.93 5.52
CA GLN A 238 12.90 -8.61 6.77
C GLN A 238 12.40 -7.82 8.00
N PHE A 239 12.51 -6.50 7.98
CA PHE A 239 11.94 -5.65 9.03
C PHE A 239 10.43 -5.85 9.16
N ALA A 240 9.70 -5.83 8.04
CA ALA A 240 8.26 -6.06 8.04
C ALA A 240 7.89 -7.45 8.59
N ASP A 241 8.64 -8.49 8.20
CA ASP A 241 8.44 -9.86 8.68
C ASP A 241 8.69 -9.99 10.19
N ILE A 242 9.78 -9.40 10.71
CA ILE A 242 10.12 -9.41 12.15
C ILE A 242 8.99 -8.83 13.00
N TYR A 243 8.38 -7.73 12.53
CA TYR A 243 7.31 -7.05 13.28
C TYR A 243 5.91 -7.46 12.83
N ASN A 244 5.80 -8.45 11.94
CA ASN A 244 4.54 -8.93 11.38
C ASN A 244 3.69 -7.78 10.79
N LEU A 245 4.33 -6.91 10.00
CA LEU A 245 3.71 -5.79 9.31
C LEU A 245 3.46 -6.15 7.85
N THR A 246 2.35 -5.70 7.31
CA THR A 246 2.12 -5.81 5.86
C THR A 246 3.10 -4.90 5.13
N PHE A 247 3.76 -5.49 4.12
CA PHE A 247 4.71 -4.81 3.24
C PHE A 247 4.02 -4.51 1.91
N VAL A 248 4.06 -3.27 1.47
CA VAL A 248 3.45 -2.83 0.22
C VAL A 248 4.37 -1.82 -0.49
N SER A 249 4.52 -1.96 -1.80
CA SER A 249 5.24 -0.98 -2.59
C SER A 249 4.30 0.09 -3.18
N ILE A 250 4.85 1.27 -3.43
CA ILE A 250 4.14 2.35 -4.14
C ILE A 250 3.75 1.89 -5.56
N GLU A 251 4.56 1.04 -6.20
CA GLU A 251 4.22 0.45 -7.50
C GLU A 251 2.97 -0.43 -7.41
N GLU A 252 2.90 -1.35 -6.42
CA GLU A 252 1.72 -2.20 -6.21
C GLU A 252 0.45 -1.37 -5.99
N LEU A 253 0.56 -0.33 -5.18
CA LEU A 253 -0.56 0.58 -4.91
C LEU A 253 -0.97 1.35 -6.18
N TYR A 254 -0.01 1.84 -6.96
CA TYR A 254 -0.29 2.51 -8.23
C TYR A 254 -1.01 1.59 -9.22
N ASP A 255 -0.53 0.36 -9.37
CA ASP A 255 -1.14 -0.63 -10.25
C ASP A 255 -2.58 -0.95 -9.82
N GLU A 256 -2.83 -1.14 -8.52
CA GLU A 256 -4.17 -1.41 -8.01
C GLU A 256 -5.14 -0.24 -8.24
N VAL A 257 -4.68 1.00 -8.13
CA VAL A 257 -5.54 2.17 -8.26
C VAL A 257 -5.77 2.57 -9.72
N TYR A 258 -4.72 2.53 -10.55
CA TYR A 258 -4.75 3.15 -11.88
C TYR A 258 -4.66 2.16 -13.05
N ASN A 259 -4.17 0.93 -12.82
CA ASN A 259 -3.93 -0.05 -13.87
C ASN A 259 -4.80 -1.31 -13.74
N LYS A 260 -5.92 -1.25 -13.01
CA LYS A 260 -6.82 -2.40 -12.78
C LYS A 260 -7.22 -3.18 -14.03
N ASP A 261 -7.38 -2.47 -15.14
CA ASP A 261 -7.84 -3.04 -16.42
C ASP A 261 -6.66 -3.49 -17.32
N SER A 262 -5.42 -3.24 -16.92
CA SER A 262 -4.23 -3.59 -17.70
C SER A 262 -3.80 -5.05 -17.54
N ALA A 263 -4.53 -5.86 -16.81
CA ALA A 263 -4.31 -7.29 -16.60
C ALA A 263 -4.47 -8.16 -17.86
N GLY A 264 -4.55 -7.54 -19.04
CA GLY A 264 -4.54 -8.18 -20.35
C GLY A 264 -3.12 -8.24 -20.92
N SER A 265 -2.47 -9.38 -20.75
CA SER A 265 -1.32 -9.85 -21.55
C SER A 265 0.00 -9.06 -21.47
N VAL A 266 0.80 -9.31 -20.44
CA VAL A 266 2.25 -9.20 -20.57
C VAL A 266 2.76 -10.49 -21.22
N PRO A 267 3.52 -10.45 -22.33
CA PRO A 267 4.00 -11.67 -22.98
C PRO A 267 4.97 -12.42 -22.08
N LEU A 268 4.85 -13.75 -22.04
CA LEU A 268 5.70 -14.70 -21.27
C LEU A 268 7.21 -14.48 -21.47
N SER A 269 7.62 -13.78 -22.52
CA SER A 269 9.01 -13.44 -22.83
C SER A 269 9.64 -12.40 -21.89
N ALA A 270 8.86 -11.77 -21.01
CA ALA A 270 9.32 -10.74 -20.07
C ALA A 270 9.60 -11.29 -18.65
N VAL A 271 9.25 -12.54 -18.37
CA VAL A 271 9.51 -13.18 -17.06
C VAL A 271 10.85 -13.90 -17.12
N ASP A 272 11.82 -13.46 -16.34
CA ASP A 272 13.13 -14.10 -16.30
C ASP A 272 13.11 -15.46 -15.56
N GLU A 273 14.08 -16.31 -15.86
CA GLU A 273 14.18 -17.66 -15.32
C GLU A 273 14.37 -17.68 -13.79
N LYS A 274 14.94 -16.62 -13.19
CA LYS A 274 15.13 -16.47 -11.74
C LYS A 274 13.80 -16.24 -11.02
N THR A 275 12.90 -15.48 -11.62
CA THR A 275 11.56 -15.22 -11.10
C THR A 275 10.75 -16.52 -11.08
N LEU A 276 10.86 -17.35 -12.13
CA LEU A 276 10.22 -18.66 -12.20
C LEU A 276 10.76 -19.66 -11.15
N GLU A 277 12.07 -19.64 -10.89
CA GLU A 277 12.67 -20.49 -9.85
C GLU A 277 12.30 -20.05 -8.42
N ALA A 278 12.15 -18.76 -8.18
CA ALA A 278 11.70 -18.24 -6.89
C ALA A 278 10.24 -18.66 -6.60
N MET A 279 9.38 -18.63 -7.62
CA MET A 279 7.98 -19.05 -7.52
C MET A 279 7.80 -20.57 -7.31
N ALA A 280 8.75 -21.38 -7.78
CA ALA A 280 8.71 -22.85 -7.59
C ALA A 280 9.11 -23.30 -6.18
N LYS A 281 9.58 -22.37 -5.33
CA LYS A 281 10.05 -22.66 -3.94
C LYS A 281 9.03 -22.25 -2.87
N VAL A 282 7.89 -21.71 -3.26
CA VAL A 282 6.72 -21.42 -2.43
C VAL A 282 5.70 -22.54 -2.61
#